data_b5269feae4ccffd41059aebdd1c1a566
#
_entry.id   b5269feae4ccffd41059aebdd1c1a566
#
_cell.length_a   1.000
_cell.length_b   1.000
_cell.length_c   1.000
_cell.angle_alpha   90.00
_cell.angle_beta   90.00
_cell.angle_gamma   90.00
#
_symmetry.space_group_name_H-M   'P 1'
#
loop_
_entity.id
_entity.type
_entity.pdbx_description
1 polymer ?
#
loop_
_entity_poly.entity_id
_entity_poly.type
_entity_poly.pdbx_seq_one_letter_code
_entity_poly.pdbx_strand_id
1 'polypeptide(L)'
;MLVLLAGVVLCRTYWVGQQTAYAASAGGQSVQTLTLPRARGDFYDRTGRRLTGLSPRYYALCLPGDAGYTALFPYVPYAEQSLLYERRNLASPFLIQVDRDLTAQGITTCTVPQHFDGSTAAHLLGYLDSEGRGVSGLEKAYDDLLTASGDARIVTCFMTAQGRLLTDTGPLVAVETPGTGQGVRLTLDADLQRACEGLATLYLPRGCIVVMDMATGEVLASVSMPSFDPQNVAASIAANDTSLLNRPLRAFSAGSVFKVVLAAAAYESGLDWYTHDCTGEVEVAGQTYRCALGRAHGVVNLRGALEQSCNTYFIELGRLLGAQRIRKMAETLGFGTATQLAPGLQGASGTLPDAAALENPGELATFSFGQGALTVTPLQITAMMNTVANGGVYRAPAFVQGIVDADGTLTGQTRAADTRTVFDAATARVLRSMLASVVSEGIGSEAQPKTGTAGGKTGTAQTGQYDENGEELLNYWFSGFYPADDPRYTITVLQDGILKPETSSAAIFAKVTEILAVWEIS
;
A
#
# COMPACT_ATOMS: atom_id res chain seq x y z
N MET A 1 69.64 -20.68 44.71
CA MET A 1 69.15 -20.43 43.34
C MET A 1 67.67 -20.67 43.22
N LEU A 2 67.07 -21.78 43.63
CA LEU A 2 65.67 -22.10 43.57
C LEU A 2 64.74 -21.08 44.30
N VAL A 3 65.08 -20.61 45.47
CA VAL A 3 64.32 -19.65 46.27
C VAL A 3 64.28 -18.27 45.62
N LEU A 4 65.37 -17.84 44.98
CA LEU A 4 65.39 -16.58 44.20
C LEU A 4 64.52 -16.65 42.95
N LEU A 5 64.49 -17.77 42.22
CA LEU A 5 63.63 -18.01 41.08
C LEU A 5 62.15 -18.02 41.49
N ALA A 6 61.78 -18.69 42.58
CA ALA A 6 60.43 -18.69 43.13
C ALA A 6 59.97 -17.28 43.55
N GLY A 7 60.87 -16.50 44.16
CA GLY A 7 60.57 -15.09 44.50
C GLY A 7 60.30 -14.20 43.27
N VAL A 8 61.14 -14.37 42.23
CA VAL A 8 60.93 -13.61 40.98
C VAL A 8 59.58 -13.98 40.28
N VAL A 9 59.24 -15.28 40.29
CA VAL A 9 57.93 -15.73 39.72
C VAL A 9 56.76 -15.18 40.53
N LEU A 10 56.85 -15.24 41.88
CA LEU A 10 55.80 -14.67 42.75
C LEU A 10 55.66 -13.17 42.60
N CYS A 11 56.75 -12.41 42.55
CA CYS A 11 56.73 -10.97 42.32
C CYS A 11 56.14 -10.62 40.92
N ARG A 12 56.49 -11.39 39.88
CA ARG A 12 55.96 -11.19 38.54
C ARG A 12 54.48 -11.53 38.46
N THR A 13 54.07 -12.61 39.10
CA THR A 13 52.63 -13.00 39.14
C THR A 13 51.80 -11.95 39.87
N TYR A 14 52.33 -11.45 41.03
CA TYR A 14 51.68 -10.36 41.75
C TYR A 14 51.62 -9.08 40.95
N TRP A 15 52.72 -8.70 40.29
CA TRP A 15 52.76 -7.50 39.44
C TRP A 15 51.82 -7.57 38.23
N VAL A 16 51.74 -8.73 37.55
CA VAL A 16 50.81 -8.97 36.46
C VAL A 16 49.36 -8.94 36.95
N GLY A 17 49.08 -9.50 38.14
CA GLY A 17 47.76 -9.47 38.77
C GLY A 17 47.26 -8.08 39.18
N GLN A 18 48.19 -7.12 39.37
CA GLN A 18 47.86 -5.70 39.69
C GLN A 18 47.64 -4.85 38.45
N GLN A 19 47.92 -5.35 37.26
CA GLN A 19 47.73 -4.58 36.02
C GLN A 19 46.30 -4.67 35.52
N THR A 20 45.53 -3.61 35.70
CA THR A 20 44.15 -3.49 35.26
C THR A 20 43.99 -3.73 33.75
N ALA A 21 45.01 -3.41 32.93
CA ALA A 21 45.03 -3.68 31.50
C ALA A 21 45.01 -5.19 31.16
N TYR A 22 45.73 -6.04 31.95
CA TYR A 22 45.66 -7.49 31.75
C TYR A 22 44.35 -8.08 32.28
N ALA A 23 43.81 -7.55 33.37
CA ALA A 23 42.53 -7.97 33.90
C ALA A 23 41.38 -7.58 32.91
N ALA A 24 41.45 -6.41 32.34
CA ALA A 24 40.49 -5.96 31.29
C ALA A 24 40.63 -6.81 30.02
N SER A 25 41.86 -7.12 29.58
CA SER A 25 42.11 -7.99 28.42
C SER A 25 41.62 -9.42 28.65
N ALA A 26 41.87 -9.98 29.85
CA ALA A 26 41.39 -11.32 30.22
C ALA A 26 39.84 -11.34 30.33
N GLY A 27 39.25 -10.31 30.90
CA GLY A 27 37.78 -10.12 30.95
C GLY A 27 37.17 -10.05 29.56
N GLY A 28 37.77 -9.32 28.63
CA GLY A 28 37.32 -9.21 27.25
C GLY A 28 37.45 -10.51 26.44
N GLN A 29 38.40 -11.37 26.78
CA GLN A 29 38.56 -12.69 26.13
C GLN A 29 37.62 -13.76 26.69
N SER A 30 37.06 -13.57 27.87
CA SER A 30 36.13 -14.50 28.53
C SER A 30 34.65 -14.14 28.32
N VAL A 31 34.36 -13.02 27.71
CA VAL A 31 32.99 -12.55 27.45
C VAL A 31 32.80 -12.34 25.96
N GLN A 32 31.78 -12.98 25.40
CA GLN A 32 31.38 -12.77 24.02
C GLN A 32 29.95 -12.24 23.98
N THR A 33 29.76 -11.16 23.26
CA THR A 33 28.46 -10.53 23.06
C THR A 33 27.99 -10.79 21.64
N LEU A 34 26.79 -11.34 21.51
CA LEU A 34 26.12 -11.60 20.24
C LEU A 34 24.92 -10.69 20.15
N THR A 35 24.79 -9.97 19.04
CA THR A 35 23.65 -9.07 18.80
C THR A 35 22.50 -9.84 18.17
N LEU A 36 21.32 -9.75 18.76
CA LEU A 36 20.08 -10.21 18.14
C LEU A 36 19.63 -9.24 17.04
N PRO A 37 18.94 -9.71 16.00
CA PRO A 37 18.27 -8.81 15.08
C PRO A 37 17.39 -7.83 15.86
N ARG A 38 17.49 -6.55 15.53
CA ARG A 38 16.73 -5.52 16.21
C ARG A 38 15.24 -5.70 15.91
N ALA A 39 14.41 -5.65 16.94
CA ALA A 39 12.98 -5.51 16.74
C ALA A 39 12.68 -4.16 16.05
N ARG A 40 11.56 -4.05 15.41
CA ARG A 40 11.11 -2.84 14.72
C ARG A 40 9.74 -2.43 15.25
N GLY A 41 9.41 -1.15 15.23
CA GLY A 41 8.07 -0.65 15.59
C GLY A 41 7.01 -1.19 14.63
N ASP A 42 5.78 -1.27 15.12
CA ASP A 42 4.68 -1.89 14.41
C ASP A 42 3.76 -0.88 13.72
N PHE A 43 3.10 -1.34 12.65
CA PHE A 43 1.92 -0.70 12.11
C PHE A 43 0.67 -1.25 12.79
N TYR A 44 -0.29 -0.36 12.98
CA TYR A 44 -1.59 -0.67 13.58
C TYR A 44 -2.70 -0.28 12.61
N ASP A 45 -3.79 -1.03 12.61
CA ASP A 45 -5.01 -0.65 11.91
C ASP A 45 -5.73 0.52 12.60
N ARG A 46 -6.82 1.00 12.01
CA ARG A 46 -7.61 2.13 12.54
C ARG A 46 -8.18 1.89 13.95
N THR A 47 -8.34 0.63 14.35
CA THR A 47 -8.85 0.23 15.65
C THR A 47 -7.76 0.03 16.70
N GLY A 48 -6.48 0.07 16.29
CA GLY A 48 -5.32 -0.16 17.14
C GLY A 48 -4.87 -1.62 17.19
N ARG A 49 -5.36 -2.49 16.30
CA ARG A 49 -4.86 -3.86 16.16
C ARG A 49 -3.56 -3.85 15.34
N ARG A 50 -2.60 -4.65 15.74
CA ARG A 50 -1.32 -4.77 15.01
C ARG A 50 -1.53 -5.36 13.62
N LEU A 51 -0.85 -4.81 12.65
CA LEU A 51 -0.73 -5.33 11.28
C LEU A 51 0.61 -6.04 11.06
N THR A 52 1.62 -5.71 11.87
CA THR A 52 2.97 -6.29 11.84
C THR A 52 3.37 -6.81 13.21
N GLY A 53 4.44 -7.58 13.32
CA GLY A 53 4.99 -8.06 14.60
C GLY A 53 4.12 -9.09 15.32
N LEU A 54 3.29 -9.84 14.60
CA LEU A 54 2.30 -10.76 15.20
C LEU A 54 2.89 -12.10 15.57
N SER A 55 3.91 -12.58 14.84
CA SER A 55 4.52 -13.90 15.05
C SER A 55 5.91 -13.78 15.64
N PRO A 56 6.38 -14.77 16.42
CA PRO A 56 7.74 -14.83 16.91
C PRO A 56 8.69 -15.40 15.86
N ARG A 57 9.93 -14.89 15.86
CA ARG A 57 11.09 -15.49 15.20
C ARG A 57 12.06 -15.95 16.27
N TYR A 58 12.57 -17.16 16.15
CA TYR A 58 13.41 -17.78 17.14
C TYR A 58 14.87 -17.83 16.69
N TYR A 59 15.79 -17.50 17.59
CA TYR A 59 17.23 -17.55 17.37
C TYR A 59 17.86 -18.42 18.46
N ALA A 60 18.46 -19.55 18.06
CA ALA A 60 19.16 -20.44 18.96
C ALA A 60 20.64 -20.07 19.04
N LEU A 61 21.20 -20.20 20.23
CA LEU A 61 22.64 -20.08 20.47
C LEU A 61 23.31 -21.39 20.02
N CYS A 62 24.09 -21.34 18.95
CA CYS A 62 24.93 -22.43 18.50
C CYS A 62 26.27 -22.38 19.20
N LEU A 63 26.62 -23.44 19.93
CA LEU A 63 27.92 -23.58 20.53
C LEU A 63 28.94 -24.11 19.51
N PRO A 64 30.24 -23.77 19.66
CA PRO A 64 31.29 -24.27 18.77
C PRO A 64 31.36 -25.80 18.72
N GLY A 65 31.63 -26.33 17.54
CA GLY A 65 31.91 -27.74 17.29
C GLY A 65 30.73 -28.56 16.74
N ASP A 66 31.01 -29.78 16.32
CA ASP A 66 30.06 -30.66 15.62
C ASP A 66 28.80 -30.99 16.43
N ALA A 67 28.93 -31.04 17.77
CA ALA A 67 27.77 -31.29 18.64
C ALA A 67 26.73 -30.16 18.55
N GLY A 68 27.15 -28.89 18.54
CA GLY A 68 26.26 -27.75 18.38
C GLY A 68 25.59 -27.75 17.02
N TYR A 69 26.36 -28.01 15.96
CA TYR A 69 25.83 -28.17 14.61
C TYR A 69 24.77 -29.25 14.52
N THR A 70 25.10 -30.47 14.99
CA THR A 70 24.19 -31.62 14.89
C THR A 70 22.90 -31.43 15.68
N ALA A 71 22.98 -30.77 16.84
CA ALA A 71 21.84 -30.49 17.70
C ALA A 71 20.85 -29.52 17.05
N LEU A 72 21.34 -28.54 16.28
CA LEU A 72 20.50 -27.49 15.68
C LEU A 72 20.05 -27.80 14.27
N PHE A 73 20.80 -28.59 13.50
CA PHE A 73 20.53 -28.86 12.09
C PHE A 73 19.07 -29.24 11.77
N PRO A 74 18.36 -30.09 12.57
CA PRO A 74 16.98 -30.46 12.30
C PRO A 74 15.97 -29.31 12.42
N TYR A 75 16.33 -28.22 13.11
CA TYR A 75 15.44 -27.12 13.46
C TYR A 75 15.75 -25.84 12.66
N VAL A 76 16.84 -25.86 11.88
CA VAL A 76 17.25 -24.70 11.08
C VAL A 76 16.53 -24.71 9.74
N PRO A 77 15.81 -23.63 9.35
CA PRO A 77 15.17 -23.51 8.06
C PRO A 77 16.13 -23.76 6.91
N TYR A 78 15.65 -24.36 5.83
CA TYR A 78 16.50 -24.74 4.69
C TYR A 78 17.36 -23.60 4.15
N ALA A 79 16.81 -22.38 4.12
CA ALA A 79 17.53 -21.18 3.68
C ALA A 79 18.76 -20.84 4.56
N GLU A 80 18.73 -21.22 5.84
CA GLU A 80 19.79 -20.93 6.83
C GLU A 80 20.77 -22.08 7.01
N GLN A 81 20.51 -23.26 6.43
CA GLN A 81 21.36 -24.45 6.61
C GLN A 81 22.77 -24.26 6.07
N SER A 82 22.93 -23.55 4.95
CA SER A 82 24.26 -23.21 4.42
C SER A 82 25.07 -22.36 5.39
N LEU A 83 24.43 -21.37 6.03
CA LEU A 83 25.07 -20.52 7.03
C LEU A 83 25.49 -21.31 8.28
N LEU A 84 24.62 -22.21 8.75
CA LEU A 84 24.94 -23.11 9.85
C LEU A 84 26.16 -23.98 9.51
N TYR A 85 26.21 -24.56 8.30
CA TYR A 85 27.32 -25.38 7.83
C TYR A 85 28.64 -24.61 7.72
N GLU A 86 28.61 -23.41 7.15
CA GLU A 86 29.80 -22.55 7.04
C GLU A 86 30.37 -22.17 8.41
N ARG A 87 29.49 -21.91 9.39
CA ARG A 87 29.85 -21.48 10.73
C ARG A 87 30.18 -22.61 11.70
N ARG A 88 30.02 -23.89 11.32
CA ARG A 88 30.25 -25.04 12.23
C ARG A 88 31.66 -25.12 12.81
N ASN A 89 32.64 -24.57 12.10
CA ASN A 89 34.06 -24.59 12.50
C ASN A 89 34.51 -23.31 13.25
N LEU A 90 33.58 -22.38 13.52
CA LEU A 90 33.93 -21.21 14.32
C LEU A 90 34.34 -21.61 15.72
N ALA A 91 35.35 -20.90 16.27
CA ALA A 91 35.81 -21.10 17.65
C ALA A 91 34.88 -20.39 18.68
N SER A 92 33.94 -19.59 18.22
CA SER A 92 33.03 -18.77 19.04
C SER A 92 31.59 -19.17 18.83
N PRO A 93 30.70 -19.01 19.83
CA PRO A 93 29.29 -19.20 19.68
C PRO A 93 28.71 -18.17 18.69
N PHE A 94 27.58 -18.52 18.06
CA PHE A 94 26.83 -17.63 17.18
C PHE A 94 25.34 -17.89 17.31
N LEU A 95 24.52 -16.93 16.86
CA LEU A 95 23.07 -17.07 16.77
C LEU A 95 22.67 -17.56 15.38
N ILE A 96 21.73 -18.48 15.32
CA ILE A 96 21.13 -18.99 14.09
C ILE A 96 19.61 -19.05 14.22
N GLN A 97 18.89 -18.69 13.16
CA GLN A 97 17.43 -18.80 13.16
C GLN A 97 16.99 -20.27 13.20
N VAL A 98 15.97 -20.55 14.00
CA VAL A 98 15.35 -21.88 14.13
C VAL A 98 13.83 -21.77 13.98
N ASP A 99 13.17 -22.87 13.69
CA ASP A 99 11.74 -22.93 13.39
C ASP A 99 10.84 -22.84 14.64
N ARG A 100 11.40 -23.04 15.84
CA ARG A 100 10.67 -23.03 17.11
C ARG A 100 11.54 -22.72 18.31
N ASP A 101 10.92 -22.53 19.47
CA ASP A 101 11.61 -22.45 20.75
C ASP A 101 12.17 -23.84 21.14
N LEU A 102 13.48 -23.91 21.40
CA LEU A 102 14.22 -25.10 21.76
C LEU A 102 14.65 -25.11 23.24
N THR A 103 14.11 -24.22 24.06
CA THR A 103 14.46 -24.10 25.50
C THR A 103 14.15 -25.41 26.24
N ALA A 104 13.04 -26.10 25.88
CA ALA A 104 12.70 -27.40 26.47
C ALA A 104 13.71 -28.52 26.13
N GLN A 105 14.50 -28.36 25.06
CA GLN A 105 15.58 -29.26 24.65
C GLN A 105 16.95 -28.87 25.27
N GLY A 106 16.96 -27.88 26.17
CA GLY A 106 18.18 -27.39 26.81
C GLY A 106 19.03 -26.47 25.92
N ILE A 107 18.48 -25.97 24.80
CA ILE A 107 19.17 -25.04 23.91
C ILE A 107 18.65 -23.63 24.19
N THR A 108 19.59 -22.72 24.46
CA THR A 108 19.23 -21.31 24.66
C THR A 108 18.61 -20.73 23.40
N THR A 109 17.35 -20.33 23.49
CA THR A 109 16.61 -19.73 22.38
C THR A 109 16.12 -18.34 22.77
N CYS A 110 16.30 -17.37 21.88
CA CYS A 110 15.85 -15.99 22.03
C CYS A 110 14.72 -15.73 21.03
N THR A 111 13.71 -14.99 21.45
CA THR A 111 12.56 -14.62 20.61
C THR A 111 12.67 -13.16 20.19
N VAL A 112 12.47 -12.90 18.89
CA VAL A 112 12.34 -11.55 18.30
C VAL A 112 11.04 -11.51 17.53
N PRO A 113 10.24 -10.42 17.57
CA PRO A 113 9.06 -10.30 16.72
C PRO A 113 9.43 -10.41 15.23
N GLN A 114 8.67 -11.18 14.47
CA GLN A 114 8.74 -11.20 13.02
C GLN A 114 7.94 -10.03 12.50
N HIS A 115 8.59 -9.11 11.79
CA HIS A 115 7.95 -7.86 11.39
C HIS A 115 6.80 -8.07 10.40
N PHE A 116 6.99 -8.86 9.34
CA PHE A 116 5.93 -9.22 8.40
C PHE A 116 5.40 -10.65 8.66
N ASP A 117 4.08 -10.78 8.71
CA ASP A 117 3.35 -12.04 8.93
C ASP A 117 2.47 -12.38 7.72
N GLY A 118 2.96 -12.11 6.53
CA GLY A 118 2.26 -12.30 5.26
C GLY A 118 2.26 -11.04 4.40
N SER A 119 1.36 -10.96 3.45
CA SER A 119 1.32 -9.93 2.42
C SER A 119 0.21 -8.88 2.61
N THR A 120 -0.46 -8.83 3.77
CA THR A 120 -1.53 -7.86 4.02
C THR A 120 -1.02 -6.44 3.85
N ALA A 121 -1.69 -5.67 3.00
CA ALA A 121 -1.33 -4.29 2.63
C ALA A 121 0.12 -4.11 2.16
N ALA A 122 0.76 -5.17 1.59
CA ALA A 122 2.18 -5.19 1.26
C ALA A 122 2.63 -3.98 0.43
N HIS A 123 1.84 -3.54 -0.54
CA HIS A 123 2.20 -2.39 -1.38
C HIS A 123 2.16 -1.05 -0.64
N LEU A 124 1.27 -0.90 0.35
CA LEU A 124 1.19 0.31 1.15
C LEU A 124 2.26 0.30 2.25
N LEU A 125 2.39 -0.80 2.97
CA LEU A 125 3.42 -0.94 4.01
C LEU A 125 4.82 -0.89 3.38
N GLY A 126 5.05 -1.64 2.32
CA GLY A 126 6.36 -1.74 1.68
C GLY A 126 7.15 -2.95 2.16
N TYR A 127 8.47 -2.88 2.06
CA TYR A 127 9.38 -3.95 2.44
C TYR A 127 10.72 -3.42 2.96
N LEU A 128 11.48 -4.30 3.60
CA LEU A 128 12.78 -4.01 4.18
C LEU A 128 13.91 -4.61 3.32
N ASP A 129 15.10 -4.01 3.40
CA ASP A 129 16.33 -4.62 2.88
C ASP A 129 16.90 -5.68 3.85
N SER A 130 18.04 -6.28 3.48
CA SER A 130 18.72 -7.26 4.32
C SER A 130 19.27 -6.71 5.63
N GLU A 131 19.36 -5.39 5.76
CA GLU A 131 19.80 -4.70 6.99
C GLU A 131 18.63 -4.25 7.86
N GLY A 132 17.38 -4.54 7.43
CA GLY A 132 16.15 -4.19 8.13
C GLY A 132 15.72 -2.73 7.96
N ARG A 133 16.22 -2.03 6.92
CA ARG A 133 15.82 -0.65 6.60
C ARG A 133 14.65 -0.63 5.63
N GLY A 134 13.76 0.32 5.79
CA GLY A 134 12.62 0.52 4.91
C GLY A 134 13.01 0.99 3.50
N VAL A 135 12.66 0.20 2.47
CA VAL A 135 13.00 0.48 1.07
C VAL A 135 11.86 1.16 0.32
N SER A 136 10.64 0.80 0.62
CA SER A 136 9.44 1.32 -0.06
C SER A 136 8.28 1.55 0.90
N GLY A 137 7.22 2.18 0.42
CA GLY A 137 5.98 2.35 1.16
C GLY A 137 6.14 3.13 2.47
N LEU A 138 5.29 2.80 3.43
CA LEU A 138 5.31 3.41 4.77
C LEU A 138 6.51 2.96 5.59
N GLU A 139 7.08 1.78 5.32
CA GLU A 139 8.33 1.33 5.91
C GLU A 139 9.47 2.33 5.65
N LYS A 140 9.57 2.81 4.42
CA LYS A 140 10.55 3.84 4.05
C LYS A 140 10.22 5.18 4.66
N ALA A 141 8.94 5.56 4.67
CA ALA A 141 8.49 6.86 5.15
C ALA A 141 8.71 7.07 6.65
N TYR A 142 8.65 5.98 7.42
CA TYR A 142 8.79 5.97 8.87
C TYR A 142 10.00 5.17 9.35
N ASP A 143 11.02 4.96 8.50
CA ASP A 143 12.15 4.09 8.80
C ASP A 143 12.87 4.44 10.10
N ASP A 144 13.21 5.72 10.29
CA ASP A 144 13.89 6.21 11.51
C ASP A 144 13.06 5.96 12.77
N LEU A 145 11.75 6.25 12.71
CA LEU A 145 10.83 6.05 13.83
C LEU A 145 10.70 4.57 14.18
N LEU A 146 10.41 3.73 13.19
CA LEU A 146 10.19 2.30 13.39
C LEU A 146 11.47 1.58 13.83
N THR A 147 12.63 1.98 13.32
CA THR A 147 13.93 1.46 13.75
C THR A 147 14.25 1.86 15.19
N ALA A 148 13.98 3.12 15.58
CA ALA A 148 14.19 3.59 16.94
C ALA A 148 13.22 2.95 17.96
N SER A 149 12.10 2.40 17.50
CA SER A 149 11.04 1.84 18.36
C SER A 149 11.38 0.49 18.95
N GLY A 150 12.16 -0.33 18.25
CA GLY A 150 12.53 -1.66 18.73
C GLY A 150 13.74 -1.66 19.68
N ASP A 151 13.72 -2.57 20.63
CA ASP A 151 14.88 -2.80 21.52
C ASP A 151 16.07 -3.36 20.73
N ALA A 152 17.26 -2.85 21.00
CA ALA A 152 18.49 -3.55 20.67
C ALA A 152 18.82 -4.54 21.81
N ARG A 153 18.86 -5.83 21.49
CA ARG A 153 19.07 -6.89 22.47
C ARG A 153 20.34 -7.66 22.16
N ILE A 154 21.05 -8.04 23.22
CA ILE A 154 22.30 -8.80 23.15
C ILE A 154 22.20 -10.07 23.96
N VAL A 155 22.97 -11.07 23.54
CA VAL A 155 23.21 -12.31 24.26
C VAL A 155 24.66 -12.31 24.70
N THR A 156 24.90 -12.26 25.99
CA THR A 156 26.26 -12.31 26.58
C THR A 156 26.60 -13.73 26.99
N CYS A 157 27.66 -14.29 26.41
CA CYS A 157 28.16 -15.62 26.66
C CYS A 157 29.46 -15.53 27.47
N PHE A 158 29.56 -16.25 28.58
CA PHE A 158 30.77 -16.34 29.38
C PHE A 158 31.56 -17.61 28.97
N MET A 159 32.80 -17.43 28.54
CA MET A 159 33.62 -18.49 27.96
C MET A 159 34.79 -18.81 28.86
N THR A 160 35.16 -20.07 28.94
CA THR A 160 36.44 -20.47 29.54
C THR A 160 37.61 -20.09 28.63
N ALA A 161 38.83 -20.12 29.16
CA ALA A 161 40.04 -19.90 28.36
C ALA A 161 40.21 -20.94 27.22
N GLN A 162 39.54 -22.09 27.30
CA GLN A 162 39.52 -23.12 26.25
C GLN A 162 38.35 -22.96 25.28
N GLY A 163 37.62 -21.83 25.33
CA GLY A 163 36.50 -21.56 24.40
C GLY A 163 35.20 -22.34 24.72
N ARG A 164 35.04 -22.87 25.94
CA ARG A 164 33.81 -23.54 26.37
C ARG A 164 32.90 -22.57 27.10
N LEU A 165 31.60 -22.69 26.86
CA LEU A 165 30.58 -21.90 27.58
C LEU A 165 30.59 -22.29 29.06
N LEU A 166 30.58 -21.29 29.94
CA LEU A 166 30.36 -21.48 31.38
C LEU A 166 28.90 -21.77 31.63
N THR A 167 28.57 -23.02 31.96
CA THR A 167 27.19 -23.50 32.11
C THR A 167 26.52 -23.02 33.40
N ASP A 168 27.31 -22.74 34.44
CA ASP A 168 26.76 -22.35 35.75
C ASP A 168 26.14 -20.95 35.78
N THR A 169 26.58 -20.06 34.88
CA THR A 169 26.01 -18.69 34.74
C THR A 169 25.03 -18.59 33.60
N GLY A 170 25.06 -19.53 32.64
CA GLY A 170 24.25 -19.48 31.43
C GLY A 170 24.49 -18.24 30.56
N PRO A 171 23.94 -18.17 29.34
CA PRO A 171 23.91 -16.95 28.55
C PRO A 171 22.92 -15.93 29.14
N LEU A 172 23.32 -14.67 29.20
CA LEU A 172 22.46 -13.58 29.66
C LEU A 172 21.91 -12.83 28.46
N VAL A 173 20.59 -12.76 28.38
CA VAL A 173 19.90 -11.91 27.40
C VAL A 173 19.56 -10.58 28.06
N ALA A 174 20.03 -9.48 27.48
CA ALA A 174 19.79 -8.15 28.01
C ALA A 174 19.36 -7.18 26.89
N VAL A 175 18.64 -6.15 27.29
CA VAL A 175 18.37 -4.98 26.43
C VAL A 175 19.60 -4.07 26.54
N GLU A 176 20.31 -3.89 25.43
CA GLU A 176 21.47 -2.98 25.35
C GLU A 176 21.00 -1.54 25.20
N THR A 177 20.02 -1.32 24.31
CA THR A 177 19.40 -0.01 24.10
C THR A 177 17.89 -0.19 24.05
N PRO A 178 17.16 0.42 25.00
CA PRO A 178 15.70 0.40 24.96
C PRO A 178 15.17 1.12 23.72
N GLY A 179 14.15 0.56 23.10
CA GLY A 179 13.39 1.21 22.05
C GLY A 179 12.40 2.24 22.60
N THR A 180 11.89 3.11 21.73
CA THR A 180 10.84 4.08 22.10
C THR A 180 9.46 3.42 22.25
N GLY A 181 9.28 2.21 21.70
CA GLY A 181 8.01 1.49 21.67
C GLY A 181 6.95 2.12 20.75
N GLN A 182 7.32 3.14 19.96
CA GLN A 182 6.39 3.84 19.08
C GLN A 182 6.00 3.00 17.87
N GLY A 183 4.81 3.31 17.32
CA GLY A 183 4.33 2.72 16.08
C GLY A 183 3.52 3.72 15.26
N VAL A 184 2.97 3.24 14.15
CA VAL A 184 2.18 4.07 13.24
C VAL A 184 0.78 3.49 13.11
N ARG A 185 -0.25 4.29 13.47
CA ARG A 185 -1.65 3.91 13.27
C ARG A 185 -2.12 4.36 11.89
N LEU A 186 -2.63 3.41 11.13
CA LEU A 186 -3.16 3.61 9.80
C LEU A 186 -4.68 3.86 9.83
N THR A 187 -5.20 4.32 8.70
CA THR A 187 -6.64 4.42 8.47
C THR A 187 -7.25 3.12 7.97
N LEU A 188 -6.41 2.16 7.52
CA LEU A 188 -6.87 0.85 7.07
C LEU A 188 -7.60 0.09 8.18
N ASP A 189 -8.63 -0.62 7.80
CA ASP A 189 -9.23 -1.68 8.62
C ASP A 189 -8.67 -3.02 8.20
N ALA A 190 -8.10 -3.77 9.14
CA ALA A 190 -7.39 -5.03 8.85
C ALA A 190 -8.31 -6.11 8.26
N ASP A 191 -9.57 -6.19 8.70
CA ASP A 191 -10.51 -7.21 8.23
C ASP A 191 -11.05 -6.86 6.85
N LEU A 192 -11.39 -5.60 6.62
CA LEU A 192 -11.82 -5.10 5.31
C LEU A 192 -10.69 -5.23 4.29
N GLN A 193 -9.45 -4.87 4.67
CA GLN A 193 -8.27 -5.02 3.79
C GLN A 193 -8.10 -6.47 3.34
N ARG A 194 -8.08 -7.42 4.30
CA ARG A 194 -7.94 -8.85 4.00
C ARG A 194 -9.09 -9.41 3.17
N ALA A 195 -10.32 -8.98 3.44
CA ALA A 195 -11.49 -9.38 2.65
C ALA A 195 -11.38 -8.87 1.19
N CYS A 196 -10.96 -7.62 1.00
CA CYS A 196 -10.72 -7.06 -0.34
C CYS A 196 -9.53 -7.74 -1.06
N GLU A 197 -8.46 -8.10 -0.35
CA GLU A 197 -7.33 -8.86 -0.91
C GLU A 197 -7.76 -10.27 -1.34
N GLY A 198 -8.55 -10.96 -0.51
CA GLY A 198 -9.12 -12.26 -0.86
C GLY A 198 -10.03 -12.19 -2.08
N LEU A 199 -10.88 -11.16 -2.18
CA LEU A 199 -11.70 -10.91 -3.35
C LEU A 199 -10.84 -10.64 -4.60
N ALA A 200 -9.82 -9.79 -4.46
CA ALA A 200 -8.92 -9.45 -5.56
C ALA A 200 -8.15 -10.67 -6.08
N THR A 201 -7.70 -11.55 -5.21
CA THR A 201 -7.04 -12.82 -5.59
C THR A 201 -7.92 -13.69 -6.49
N LEU A 202 -9.25 -13.66 -6.29
CA LEU A 202 -10.19 -14.47 -7.06
C LEU A 202 -10.62 -13.83 -8.39
N TYR A 203 -10.71 -12.49 -8.45
CA TYR A 203 -11.39 -11.80 -9.55
C TYR A 203 -10.58 -10.69 -10.21
N LEU A 204 -9.43 -10.33 -9.65
CA LEU A 204 -8.63 -9.20 -10.11
C LEU A 204 -7.16 -9.62 -10.36
N PRO A 205 -6.85 -10.27 -11.48
CA PRO A 205 -5.49 -10.77 -11.72
C PRO A 205 -4.46 -9.63 -11.82
N ARG A 206 -4.88 -8.45 -12.30
CA ARG A 206 -4.01 -7.27 -12.43
C ARG A 206 -4.86 -6.00 -12.29
N GLY A 207 -4.56 -5.18 -11.26
CA GLY A 207 -5.34 -3.99 -11.00
C GLY A 207 -5.30 -3.54 -9.54
N CYS A 208 -6.31 -2.80 -9.11
CA CYS A 208 -6.43 -2.37 -7.72
C CYS A 208 -7.89 -2.17 -7.28
N ILE A 209 -8.06 -2.21 -5.94
CA ILE A 209 -9.30 -1.81 -5.26
C ILE A 209 -8.92 -0.76 -4.22
N VAL A 210 -9.64 0.35 -4.19
CA VAL A 210 -9.54 1.38 -3.16
C VAL A 210 -10.91 1.58 -2.53
N VAL A 211 -11.00 1.51 -1.21
CA VAL A 211 -12.20 1.82 -0.42
C VAL A 211 -11.90 2.98 0.50
N MET A 212 -12.73 4.03 0.45
CA MET A 212 -12.53 5.26 1.21
C MET A 212 -13.81 5.63 1.96
N ASP A 213 -13.67 6.02 3.22
CA ASP A 213 -14.76 6.58 4.02
C ASP A 213 -15.18 7.95 3.48
N MET A 214 -16.47 8.11 3.23
CA MET A 214 -17.00 9.33 2.63
C MET A 214 -16.87 10.53 3.55
N ALA A 215 -17.12 10.37 4.85
CA ALA A 215 -17.17 11.46 5.80
C ALA A 215 -15.79 12.01 6.18
N THR A 216 -14.78 11.13 6.25
CA THR A 216 -13.44 11.48 6.74
C THR A 216 -12.42 11.64 5.64
N GLY A 217 -12.56 10.92 4.52
CA GLY A 217 -11.52 10.81 3.50
C GLY A 217 -10.45 9.76 3.85
N GLU A 218 -10.64 9.00 4.91
CA GLU A 218 -9.74 7.90 5.28
C GLU A 218 -9.86 6.75 4.30
N VAL A 219 -8.71 6.22 3.84
CA VAL A 219 -8.67 5.00 3.03
C VAL A 219 -8.75 3.81 3.97
N LEU A 220 -9.83 3.03 3.83
CA LEU A 220 -10.13 1.87 4.67
C LEU A 220 -9.51 0.59 4.14
N ALA A 221 -9.37 0.48 2.81
CA ALA A 221 -8.68 -0.61 2.14
C ALA A 221 -7.98 -0.12 0.87
N SER A 222 -6.79 -0.65 0.60
CA SER A 222 -5.97 -0.33 -0.57
C SER A 222 -5.26 -1.59 -1.05
N VAL A 223 -5.80 -2.19 -2.10
CA VAL A 223 -5.32 -3.45 -2.67
C VAL A 223 -4.65 -3.20 -4.01
N SER A 224 -3.52 -3.82 -4.26
CA SER A 224 -2.84 -3.84 -5.55
C SER A 224 -2.51 -5.27 -5.97
N MET A 225 -2.79 -5.63 -7.22
CA MET A 225 -2.60 -6.97 -7.76
C MET A 225 -1.77 -6.95 -9.06
N PRO A 226 -0.90 -7.94 -9.29
CA PRO A 226 -0.56 -9.02 -8.36
C PRO A 226 0.12 -8.51 -7.10
N SER A 227 -0.06 -9.26 -5.99
CA SER A 227 0.62 -8.99 -4.73
C SER A 227 2.03 -9.57 -4.71
N PHE A 228 2.82 -9.19 -3.70
CA PHE A 228 4.15 -9.74 -3.46
C PHE A 228 4.33 -10.13 -1.99
N ASP A 229 5.31 -10.99 -1.73
CA ASP A 229 5.70 -11.33 -0.37
C ASP A 229 6.80 -10.37 0.10
N PRO A 230 6.55 -9.51 1.12
CA PRO A 230 7.55 -8.57 1.64
C PRO A 230 8.75 -9.26 2.31
N GLN A 231 8.65 -10.56 2.62
CA GLN A 231 9.77 -11.37 3.13
C GLN A 231 10.60 -11.99 2.00
N ASN A 232 10.09 -12.04 0.76
CA ASN A 232 10.77 -12.64 -0.39
C ASN A 232 10.67 -11.76 -1.64
N VAL A 233 11.00 -10.49 -1.53
CA VAL A 233 10.96 -9.52 -2.63
C VAL A 233 11.88 -9.92 -3.79
N ALA A 234 12.96 -10.65 -3.50
CA ALA A 234 13.87 -11.15 -4.53
C ALA A 234 13.17 -12.02 -5.58
N ALA A 235 12.14 -12.78 -5.19
CA ALA A 235 11.34 -13.58 -6.12
C ALA A 235 10.58 -12.69 -7.11
N SER A 236 9.96 -11.61 -6.64
CA SER A 236 9.25 -10.64 -7.49
C SER A 236 10.19 -9.88 -8.42
N ILE A 237 11.39 -9.52 -7.93
CA ILE A 237 12.42 -8.89 -8.78
C ILE A 237 12.88 -9.85 -9.87
N ALA A 238 13.13 -11.12 -9.53
CA ALA A 238 13.57 -12.15 -10.48
C ALA A 238 12.48 -12.49 -11.51
N ALA A 239 11.22 -12.48 -11.13
CA ALA A 239 10.08 -12.68 -12.03
C ALA A 239 9.95 -11.55 -13.06
N ASN A 240 10.53 -10.37 -12.78
CA ASN A 240 10.43 -9.17 -13.61
C ASN A 240 8.98 -8.84 -14.02
N ASP A 241 8.06 -9.13 -13.13
CA ASP A 241 6.63 -8.82 -13.28
C ASP A 241 6.30 -7.45 -12.68
N THR A 242 5.04 -7.09 -12.68
CA THR A 242 4.58 -5.81 -12.14
C THR A 242 4.07 -5.93 -10.70
N SER A 243 4.42 -7.00 -9.97
CA SER A 243 3.92 -7.28 -8.61
C SER A 243 4.36 -6.24 -7.57
N LEU A 244 5.48 -5.56 -7.77
CA LEU A 244 5.95 -4.51 -6.87
C LEU A 244 5.27 -3.14 -7.09
N LEU A 245 4.39 -3.00 -8.09
CA LEU A 245 3.71 -1.73 -8.36
C LEU A 245 2.56 -1.48 -7.39
N ASN A 246 2.63 -0.38 -6.65
CA ASN A 246 1.49 0.12 -5.87
C ASN A 246 0.52 0.86 -6.81
N ARG A 247 -0.41 0.13 -7.42
CA ARG A 247 -1.33 0.64 -8.44
C ARG A 247 -2.27 1.75 -7.98
N PRO A 248 -2.83 1.72 -6.76
CA PRO A 248 -3.58 2.84 -6.21
C PRO A 248 -2.88 4.20 -6.35
N LEU A 249 -1.55 4.21 -6.36
CA LEU A 249 -0.69 5.40 -6.36
C LEU A 249 -0.04 5.70 -7.71
N ARG A 250 -0.26 4.87 -8.73
CA ARG A 250 0.29 5.05 -10.09
C ARG A 250 -0.72 5.72 -10.99
N ALA A 251 -0.22 6.42 -11.99
CA ALA A 251 -1.05 7.10 -12.97
C ALA A 251 -1.39 6.18 -14.16
N PHE A 252 -2.65 6.17 -14.55
CA PHE A 252 -3.22 5.40 -15.65
C PHE A 252 -4.13 6.27 -16.51
N SER A 253 -4.35 5.89 -17.78
CA SER A 253 -5.35 6.53 -18.63
C SER A 253 -6.74 6.42 -18.00
N ALA A 254 -7.45 7.55 -17.91
CA ALA A 254 -8.70 7.66 -17.15
C ALA A 254 -9.92 7.05 -17.86
N GLY A 255 -10.04 7.31 -19.15
CA GLY A 255 -11.25 6.96 -19.90
C GLY A 255 -12.51 7.65 -19.36
N SER A 256 -13.65 7.01 -19.58
CA SER A 256 -14.97 7.60 -19.33
C SER A 256 -15.28 7.91 -17.86
N VAL A 257 -14.46 7.50 -16.87
CA VAL A 257 -14.66 7.95 -15.49
C VAL A 257 -14.43 9.45 -15.34
N PHE A 258 -13.60 10.04 -16.20
CA PHE A 258 -13.35 11.48 -16.24
C PHE A 258 -14.57 12.31 -16.67
N LYS A 259 -15.57 11.71 -17.34
CA LYS A 259 -16.81 12.40 -17.73
C LYS A 259 -17.58 12.99 -16.54
N VAL A 260 -17.36 12.48 -15.34
CA VAL A 260 -17.90 13.05 -14.10
C VAL A 260 -17.38 14.48 -13.86
N VAL A 261 -16.12 14.75 -14.21
CA VAL A 261 -15.52 16.10 -14.12
C VAL A 261 -16.25 17.07 -15.06
N LEU A 262 -16.52 16.64 -16.30
CA LEU A 262 -17.25 17.46 -17.27
C LEU A 262 -18.69 17.68 -16.84
N ALA A 263 -19.34 16.64 -16.29
CA ALA A 263 -20.70 16.76 -15.77
C ALA A 263 -20.79 17.80 -14.62
N ALA A 264 -19.84 17.78 -13.71
CA ALA A 264 -19.73 18.76 -12.64
C ALA A 264 -19.49 20.18 -13.22
N ALA A 265 -18.53 20.32 -14.14
CA ALA A 265 -18.23 21.59 -14.79
C ALA A 265 -19.43 22.15 -15.57
N ALA A 266 -20.18 21.29 -16.22
CA ALA A 266 -21.39 21.68 -16.98
C ALA A 266 -22.49 22.22 -16.06
N TYR A 267 -22.76 21.51 -14.96
CA TYR A 267 -23.76 21.93 -14.00
C TYR A 267 -23.39 23.27 -13.34
N GLU A 268 -22.18 23.41 -12.86
CA GLU A 268 -21.65 24.66 -12.27
C GLU A 268 -21.58 25.82 -13.29
N SER A 269 -21.54 25.53 -14.58
CA SER A 269 -21.55 26.54 -15.66
C SER A 269 -22.95 26.84 -16.22
N GLY A 270 -24.02 26.21 -15.69
CA GLY A 270 -25.37 26.36 -16.18
C GLY A 270 -25.60 25.80 -17.59
N LEU A 271 -24.85 24.73 -17.94
CA LEU A 271 -24.96 24.00 -19.22
C LEU A 271 -25.70 22.68 -19.09
N ASP A 272 -26.40 22.44 -17.99
CA ASP A 272 -27.19 21.25 -17.69
C ASP A 272 -28.40 21.06 -18.62
N TRP A 273 -28.84 22.13 -19.27
CA TRP A 273 -29.91 22.11 -20.30
C TRP A 273 -29.45 21.53 -21.64
N TYR A 274 -28.12 21.40 -21.87
CA TYR A 274 -27.62 20.98 -23.19
C TYR A 274 -28.08 19.57 -23.55
N THR A 275 -28.54 19.42 -24.78
CA THR A 275 -28.88 18.13 -25.39
C THR A 275 -28.13 17.96 -26.71
N HIS A 276 -27.86 16.72 -27.08
CA HIS A 276 -27.10 16.35 -28.27
C HIS A 276 -27.77 15.19 -28.99
N ASP A 277 -27.90 15.27 -30.32
CA ASP A 277 -28.35 14.15 -31.14
C ASP A 277 -27.14 13.30 -31.55
N CYS A 278 -26.93 12.18 -30.83
CA CYS A 278 -25.80 11.28 -31.02
C CYS A 278 -26.08 10.30 -32.16
N THR A 279 -25.43 10.49 -33.27
CA THR A 279 -25.47 9.59 -34.45
C THR A 279 -24.46 8.43 -34.34
N GLY A 280 -23.70 8.35 -33.23
CA GLY A 280 -22.64 7.34 -33.01
C GLY A 280 -21.25 7.86 -33.31
N GLU A 281 -21.09 8.96 -34.03
CA GLU A 281 -19.81 9.59 -34.34
C GLU A 281 -19.94 11.11 -34.44
N VAL A 282 -18.80 11.80 -34.34
CA VAL A 282 -18.65 13.25 -34.51
C VAL A 282 -17.31 13.55 -35.15
N GLU A 283 -17.26 14.49 -36.07
CA GLU A 283 -16.05 14.97 -36.69
C GLU A 283 -15.53 16.24 -35.99
N VAL A 284 -14.26 16.25 -35.59
CA VAL A 284 -13.59 17.41 -35.02
C VAL A 284 -12.24 17.59 -35.71
N ALA A 285 -12.04 18.74 -36.34
CA ALA A 285 -10.79 19.09 -37.04
C ALA A 285 -10.33 18.05 -38.06
N GLY A 286 -11.26 17.41 -38.78
CA GLY A 286 -10.98 16.39 -39.80
C GLY A 286 -10.73 14.99 -39.26
N GLN A 287 -10.89 14.79 -37.95
CA GLN A 287 -10.79 13.47 -37.30
C GLN A 287 -12.17 13.03 -36.81
N THR A 288 -12.53 11.76 -37.10
CA THR A 288 -13.79 11.16 -36.64
C THR A 288 -13.60 10.48 -35.30
N TYR A 289 -14.40 10.88 -34.30
CA TYR A 289 -14.51 10.27 -32.98
C TYR A 289 -15.79 9.48 -32.86
N ARG A 290 -15.74 8.29 -32.24
CA ARG A 290 -16.89 7.37 -32.18
C ARG A 290 -17.27 7.04 -30.74
N CYS A 291 -18.56 6.82 -30.53
CA CYS A 291 -19.05 6.11 -29.36
C CYS A 291 -18.59 4.64 -29.39
N ALA A 292 -18.67 3.96 -28.25
CA ALA A 292 -18.29 2.55 -28.16
C ALA A 292 -19.07 1.73 -29.21
N LEU A 293 -18.34 0.93 -30.00
CA LEU A 293 -18.89 0.13 -31.12
C LEU A 293 -19.65 0.96 -32.18
N GLY A 294 -19.44 2.27 -32.28
CA GLY A 294 -20.15 3.15 -33.21
C GLY A 294 -21.63 3.31 -32.89
N ARG A 295 -22.08 3.00 -31.68
CA ARG A 295 -23.50 3.01 -31.30
C ARG A 295 -24.06 4.44 -31.27
N ALA A 296 -25.11 4.68 -32.01
CA ALA A 296 -25.93 5.90 -31.93
C ALA A 296 -26.83 5.84 -30.68
N HIS A 297 -26.92 6.95 -29.94
CA HIS A 297 -27.75 7.04 -28.74
C HIS A 297 -28.99 7.91 -28.94
N GLY A 298 -29.13 8.58 -30.13
CA GLY A 298 -30.17 9.54 -30.39
C GLY A 298 -30.04 10.80 -29.53
N VAL A 299 -31.15 11.46 -29.27
CA VAL A 299 -31.15 12.69 -28.46
C VAL A 299 -30.94 12.36 -26.99
N VAL A 300 -29.81 12.80 -26.47
CA VAL A 300 -29.42 12.61 -25.06
C VAL A 300 -29.16 13.94 -24.36
N ASN A 301 -29.54 14.03 -23.09
CA ASN A 301 -29.16 15.09 -22.16
C ASN A 301 -27.97 14.62 -21.31
N LEU A 302 -27.50 15.42 -20.35
CA LEU A 302 -26.36 15.10 -19.48
C LEU A 302 -26.54 13.77 -18.73
N ARG A 303 -27.74 13.49 -18.19
CA ARG A 303 -28.07 12.21 -17.51
C ARG A 303 -27.94 11.04 -18.47
N GLY A 304 -28.66 11.06 -19.60
CA GLY A 304 -28.63 9.98 -20.59
C GLY A 304 -27.24 9.78 -21.19
N ALA A 305 -26.46 10.85 -21.33
CA ALA A 305 -25.08 10.78 -21.80
C ALA A 305 -24.15 10.10 -20.78
N LEU A 306 -24.37 10.27 -19.47
CA LEU A 306 -23.66 9.52 -18.41
C LEU A 306 -24.09 8.05 -18.38
N GLU A 307 -25.42 7.78 -18.47
CA GLU A 307 -26.01 6.43 -18.48
C GLU A 307 -25.48 5.57 -19.62
N GLN A 308 -25.39 6.15 -20.82
CA GLN A 308 -24.91 5.47 -22.03
C GLN A 308 -23.40 5.67 -22.27
N SER A 309 -22.74 6.47 -21.45
CA SER A 309 -21.32 6.86 -21.65
C SER A 309 -21.05 7.45 -23.05
N CYS A 310 -21.92 8.32 -23.53
CA CYS A 310 -21.88 8.89 -24.88
C CYS A 310 -20.63 9.76 -25.10
N ASN A 311 -19.71 9.35 -25.98
CA ASN A 311 -18.49 10.11 -26.27
C ASN A 311 -18.81 11.41 -27.01
N THR A 312 -19.67 11.34 -28.02
CA THR A 312 -19.99 12.49 -28.89
C THR A 312 -20.65 13.62 -28.09
N TYR A 313 -21.53 13.29 -27.13
CA TYR A 313 -22.12 14.28 -26.22
C TYR A 313 -21.00 15.02 -25.42
N PHE A 314 -20.08 14.27 -24.79
CA PHE A 314 -19.05 14.87 -23.97
C PHE A 314 -17.99 15.63 -24.78
N ILE A 315 -17.74 15.26 -26.02
CA ILE A 315 -16.90 16.04 -26.97
C ILE A 315 -17.53 17.40 -27.24
N GLU A 316 -18.80 17.44 -27.61
CA GLU A 316 -19.48 18.70 -27.88
C GLU A 316 -19.69 19.54 -26.61
N LEU A 317 -20.03 18.92 -25.49
CA LEU A 317 -20.08 19.60 -24.19
C LEU A 317 -18.72 20.20 -23.82
N GLY A 318 -17.63 19.50 -24.08
CA GLY A 318 -16.29 19.99 -23.85
C GLY A 318 -15.95 21.22 -24.68
N ARG A 319 -16.41 21.27 -25.93
CA ARG A 319 -16.28 22.45 -26.79
C ARG A 319 -17.06 23.66 -26.24
N LEU A 320 -18.25 23.43 -25.70
CA LEU A 320 -19.05 24.47 -25.06
C LEU A 320 -18.45 24.98 -23.73
N LEU A 321 -17.93 24.08 -22.93
CA LEU A 321 -17.26 24.42 -21.67
C LEU A 321 -15.95 25.18 -21.90
N GLY A 322 -15.17 24.70 -22.87
CA GLY A 322 -13.80 25.15 -23.12
C GLY A 322 -12.79 24.57 -22.13
N ALA A 323 -11.55 24.48 -22.56
CA ALA A 323 -10.44 23.87 -21.83
C ALA A 323 -10.27 24.37 -20.39
N GLN A 324 -10.36 25.69 -20.19
CA GLN A 324 -10.11 26.31 -18.89
C GLN A 324 -11.10 25.86 -17.81
N ARG A 325 -12.40 25.75 -18.10
CA ARG A 325 -13.41 25.32 -17.12
C ARG A 325 -13.23 23.87 -16.74
N ILE A 326 -12.94 22.99 -17.73
CA ILE A 326 -12.72 21.57 -17.51
C ILE A 326 -11.46 21.37 -16.65
N ARG A 327 -10.34 22.04 -17.03
CA ARG A 327 -9.09 21.97 -16.25
C ARG A 327 -9.29 22.47 -14.83
N LYS A 328 -9.94 23.62 -14.65
CA LYS A 328 -10.18 24.21 -13.32
C LYS A 328 -10.98 23.25 -12.43
N MET A 329 -12.03 22.64 -12.99
CA MET A 329 -12.80 21.63 -12.25
C MET A 329 -11.92 20.42 -11.88
N ALA A 330 -11.13 19.89 -12.83
CA ALA A 330 -10.22 18.78 -12.58
C ALA A 330 -9.19 19.12 -11.49
N GLU A 331 -8.53 20.28 -11.56
CA GLU A 331 -7.56 20.74 -10.56
C GLU A 331 -8.20 20.88 -9.17
N THR A 332 -9.42 21.42 -9.11
CA THR A 332 -10.16 21.56 -7.84
C THR A 332 -10.55 20.20 -7.26
N LEU A 333 -10.77 19.19 -8.09
CA LEU A 333 -11.01 17.79 -7.71
C LEU A 333 -9.71 17.02 -7.39
N GLY A 334 -8.53 17.67 -7.43
CA GLY A 334 -7.25 17.09 -7.04
C GLY A 334 -6.46 16.41 -8.15
N PHE A 335 -6.90 16.49 -9.41
CA PHE A 335 -6.13 15.98 -10.54
C PHE A 335 -4.92 16.87 -10.84
N GLY A 336 -3.85 16.26 -11.35
CA GLY A 336 -2.60 16.95 -11.63
C GLY A 336 -1.75 17.28 -10.39
N THR A 337 -2.20 16.88 -9.21
CA THR A 337 -1.49 17.10 -7.94
C THR A 337 -1.15 15.78 -7.27
N ALA A 338 0.09 15.63 -6.81
CA ALA A 338 0.51 14.44 -6.08
C ALA A 338 -0.18 14.37 -4.70
N THR A 339 -0.74 13.21 -4.37
CA THR A 339 -1.33 12.97 -3.05
C THR A 339 -0.24 12.66 -2.04
N GLN A 340 -0.12 13.47 -0.99
CA GLN A 340 0.81 13.23 0.12
C GLN A 340 0.23 12.17 1.03
N LEU A 341 0.96 11.07 1.24
CA LEU A 341 0.51 9.89 2.00
C LEU A 341 1.16 9.82 3.38
N ALA A 342 2.45 10.16 3.45
CA ALA A 342 3.26 10.19 4.65
C ALA A 342 4.46 11.13 4.43
N PRO A 343 5.27 11.48 5.44
CA PRO A 343 6.49 12.26 5.24
C PRO A 343 7.38 11.62 4.17
N GLY A 344 7.66 12.35 3.08
CA GLY A 344 8.48 11.85 1.97
C GLY A 344 7.85 10.79 1.06
N LEU A 345 6.60 10.37 1.30
CA LEU A 345 5.87 9.42 0.48
C LEU A 345 4.65 10.09 -0.17
N GLN A 346 4.58 10.05 -1.49
CA GLN A 346 3.47 10.61 -2.27
C GLN A 346 3.09 9.70 -3.44
N GLY A 347 1.83 9.76 -3.85
CA GLY A 347 1.34 9.16 -5.08
C GLY A 347 1.73 9.98 -6.31
N ALA A 348 1.57 9.40 -7.50
CA ALA A 348 1.78 10.14 -8.74
C ALA A 348 0.77 11.31 -8.87
N SER A 349 1.21 12.41 -9.47
CA SER A 349 0.31 13.54 -9.77
C SER A 349 -0.70 13.24 -10.88
N GLY A 350 -0.37 12.28 -11.75
CA GLY A 350 -1.01 12.16 -13.04
C GLY A 350 -0.63 13.30 -13.98
N THR A 351 -1.26 13.34 -15.14
CA THR A 351 -1.04 14.37 -16.16
C THR A 351 -2.36 15.03 -16.49
N LEU A 352 -2.44 16.36 -16.35
CA LEU A 352 -3.47 17.17 -16.97
C LEU A 352 -2.85 17.89 -18.17
N PRO A 353 -3.39 17.74 -19.41
CA PRO A 353 -2.91 18.49 -20.55
C PRO A 353 -2.89 19.98 -20.26
N ASP A 354 -1.86 20.72 -20.68
CA ASP A 354 -1.81 22.15 -20.46
C ASP A 354 -2.81 22.92 -21.35
N ALA A 355 -3.09 24.18 -20.93
CA ALA A 355 -4.09 24.98 -21.62
C ALA A 355 -3.73 25.23 -23.10
N ALA A 356 -2.43 25.37 -23.40
CA ALA A 356 -1.96 25.59 -24.76
C ALA A 356 -2.16 24.33 -25.65
N ALA A 357 -1.90 23.13 -25.11
CA ALA A 357 -2.19 21.90 -25.84
C ALA A 357 -3.69 21.76 -26.17
N LEU A 358 -4.56 22.16 -25.24
CA LEU A 358 -6.01 22.06 -25.39
C LEU A 358 -6.62 23.17 -26.28
N GLU A 359 -5.83 24.10 -26.82
CA GLU A 359 -6.23 24.99 -27.93
C GLU A 359 -6.42 24.19 -29.22
N ASN A 360 -5.76 23.02 -29.36
CA ASN A 360 -6.00 22.08 -30.44
C ASN A 360 -7.37 21.39 -30.23
N PRO A 361 -8.33 21.54 -31.19
CA PRO A 361 -9.68 20.95 -31.03
C PRO A 361 -9.66 19.42 -30.86
N GLY A 362 -8.71 18.71 -31.47
CA GLY A 362 -8.55 17.26 -31.35
C GLY A 362 -8.12 16.85 -29.94
N GLU A 363 -7.16 17.58 -29.34
CA GLU A 363 -6.72 17.36 -27.97
C GLU A 363 -7.86 17.66 -26.97
N LEU A 364 -8.60 18.75 -27.18
CA LEU A 364 -9.77 19.06 -26.35
C LEU A 364 -10.85 17.98 -26.49
N ALA A 365 -11.08 17.47 -27.70
CA ALA A 365 -12.04 16.39 -27.93
C ALA A 365 -11.65 15.13 -27.14
N THR A 366 -10.38 14.66 -27.26
CA THR A 366 -9.90 13.48 -26.52
C THR A 366 -9.94 13.69 -25.01
N PHE A 367 -9.52 14.85 -24.52
CA PHE A 367 -9.57 15.22 -23.11
C PHE A 367 -11.00 15.21 -22.56
N SER A 368 -11.99 15.62 -23.37
CA SER A 368 -13.41 15.73 -22.97
C SER A 368 -14.07 14.38 -22.67
N PHE A 369 -13.53 13.26 -23.14
CA PHE A 369 -14.02 11.92 -22.77
C PHE A 369 -12.99 11.06 -22.04
N GLY A 370 -11.90 11.70 -21.53
CA GLY A 370 -10.92 11.07 -20.65
C GLY A 370 -9.80 10.32 -21.35
N GLN A 371 -9.46 10.71 -22.58
CA GLN A 371 -8.40 10.11 -23.38
C GLN A 371 -7.28 11.13 -23.68
N GLY A 372 -6.35 10.78 -24.55
CA GLY A 372 -5.20 11.59 -24.92
C GLY A 372 -4.12 11.56 -23.82
N ALA A 373 -3.50 12.71 -23.54
CA ALA A 373 -2.42 12.83 -22.55
C ALA A 373 -2.88 12.77 -21.09
N LEU A 374 -4.19 12.65 -20.82
CA LEU A 374 -4.73 12.58 -19.47
C LEU A 374 -4.36 11.27 -18.78
N THR A 375 -3.68 11.37 -17.63
CA THR A 375 -3.49 10.23 -16.73
C THR A 375 -3.85 10.60 -15.30
N VAL A 376 -4.41 9.66 -14.55
CA VAL A 376 -4.91 9.85 -13.20
C VAL A 376 -4.60 8.64 -12.32
N THR A 377 -4.48 8.83 -11.01
CA THR A 377 -4.36 7.69 -10.09
C THR A 377 -5.74 7.17 -9.68
N PRO A 378 -5.88 5.86 -9.37
CA PRO A 378 -7.10 5.32 -8.77
C PRO A 378 -7.52 6.08 -7.52
N LEU A 379 -6.56 6.52 -6.72
CA LEU A 379 -6.80 7.31 -5.52
C LEU A 379 -7.41 8.68 -5.84
N GLN A 380 -6.97 9.36 -6.92
CA GLN A 380 -7.57 10.62 -7.37
C GLN A 380 -9.02 10.41 -7.87
N ILE A 381 -9.28 9.32 -8.58
CA ILE A 381 -10.65 8.96 -9.02
C ILE A 381 -11.54 8.67 -7.81
N THR A 382 -11.02 7.98 -6.79
CA THR A 382 -11.77 7.73 -5.54
C THR A 382 -12.10 9.05 -4.83
N ALA A 383 -11.15 9.98 -4.73
CA ALA A 383 -11.34 11.29 -4.10
C ALA A 383 -12.35 12.16 -4.88
N MET A 384 -12.33 12.14 -6.21
CA MET A 384 -13.33 12.78 -7.05
C MET A 384 -14.73 12.22 -6.76
N MET A 385 -14.87 10.91 -6.75
CA MET A 385 -16.15 10.24 -6.49
C MET A 385 -16.63 10.51 -5.05
N ASN A 386 -15.70 10.54 -4.09
CA ASN A 386 -15.97 10.94 -2.71
C ASN A 386 -16.52 12.38 -2.65
N THR A 387 -15.96 13.31 -3.40
CA THR A 387 -16.45 14.70 -3.48
C THR A 387 -17.89 14.78 -3.96
N VAL A 388 -18.26 13.98 -4.97
CA VAL A 388 -19.65 13.88 -5.40
C VAL A 388 -20.56 13.28 -4.32
N ALA A 389 -20.09 12.21 -3.66
CA ALA A 389 -20.86 11.49 -2.66
C ALA A 389 -21.13 12.33 -1.41
N ASN A 390 -20.16 13.12 -0.94
CA ASN A 390 -20.21 13.85 0.33
C ASN A 390 -20.76 15.28 0.24
N GLY A 391 -21.44 15.64 -0.82
CA GLY A 391 -22.06 16.97 -0.94
C GLY A 391 -21.15 18.06 -1.51
N GLY A 392 -20.13 17.69 -2.28
CA GLY A 392 -19.28 18.63 -3.03
C GLY A 392 -18.03 19.09 -2.28
N VAL A 393 -17.68 18.47 -1.17
CA VAL A 393 -16.48 18.77 -0.39
C VAL A 393 -15.37 17.79 -0.74
N TYR A 394 -14.32 18.26 -1.40
CA TYR A 394 -13.10 17.46 -1.60
C TYR A 394 -12.42 17.20 -0.26
N ARG A 395 -12.02 15.97 -0.04
CA ARG A 395 -11.19 15.54 1.07
C ARG A 395 -9.99 14.77 0.51
N ALA A 396 -8.79 15.23 0.84
CA ALA A 396 -7.59 14.52 0.43
C ALA A 396 -7.56 13.13 1.08
N PRO A 397 -7.32 12.05 0.32
CA PRO A 397 -7.19 10.72 0.86
C PRO A 397 -6.11 10.64 1.94
N ALA A 398 -6.39 9.95 3.04
CA ALA A 398 -5.48 9.75 4.15
C ALA A 398 -5.26 8.25 4.40
N PHE A 399 -4.00 7.88 4.71
CA PHE A 399 -3.60 6.51 5.05
C PHE A 399 -3.09 6.39 6.49
N VAL A 400 -2.76 7.50 7.14
CA VAL A 400 -2.16 7.52 8.48
C VAL A 400 -2.98 8.41 9.40
N GLN A 401 -3.39 7.85 10.54
CA GLN A 401 -4.06 8.60 11.61
C GLN A 401 -3.05 9.29 12.52
N GLY A 402 -1.90 8.66 12.81
CA GLY A 402 -0.88 9.24 13.65
C GLY A 402 0.17 8.26 14.15
N ILE A 403 1.03 8.77 15.02
CA ILE A 403 2.01 7.97 15.76
C ILE A 403 1.36 7.52 17.06
N VAL A 404 1.60 6.27 17.44
CA VAL A 404 1.20 5.71 18.74
C VAL A 404 2.43 5.52 19.62
N ASP A 405 2.23 5.61 20.94
CA ASP A 405 3.23 5.24 21.93
C ASP A 405 3.24 3.73 22.21
N ALA A 406 4.07 3.31 23.17
CA ALA A 406 4.21 1.91 23.57
C ALA A 406 2.90 1.27 24.06
N ASP A 407 1.94 2.06 24.53
CA ASP A 407 0.63 1.61 25.01
C ASP A 407 -0.42 1.58 23.88
N GLY A 408 -0.04 1.96 22.66
CA GLY A 408 -0.94 2.03 21.50
C GLY A 408 -1.80 3.30 21.46
N THR A 409 -1.53 4.27 22.34
CA THR A 409 -2.25 5.55 22.39
C THR A 409 -1.73 6.51 21.33
N LEU A 410 -2.63 7.18 20.61
CA LEU A 410 -2.24 8.22 19.64
C LEU A 410 -1.57 9.40 20.36
N THR A 411 -0.31 9.66 20.04
CA THR A 411 0.51 10.74 20.65
C THR A 411 0.58 11.99 19.81
N GLY A 412 0.22 11.91 18.53
CA GLY A 412 0.20 13.05 17.63
C GLY A 412 -0.77 12.80 16.48
N GLN A 413 -1.60 13.77 16.18
CA GLN A 413 -2.40 13.74 14.97
C GLN A 413 -1.50 14.08 13.78
N THR A 414 -1.54 13.24 12.77
CA THR A 414 -1.02 13.62 11.47
C THR A 414 -1.93 14.68 10.85
N ARG A 415 -1.35 15.45 9.99
CA ARG A 415 -1.90 16.53 9.16
C ARG A 415 -3.43 16.49 9.03
N ALA A 416 -4.08 17.61 9.34
CA ALA A 416 -5.47 17.82 8.92
C ALA A 416 -5.59 17.59 7.41
N ALA A 417 -6.54 16.74 7.03
CA ALA A 417 -6.79 16.48 5.62
C ALA A 417 -7.06 17.80 4.88
N ASP A 418 -6.44 18.00 3.71
CA ASP A 418 -6.79 19.11 2.83
C ASP A 418 -8.26 18.96 2.42
N THR A 419 -9.08 19.92 2.84
CA THR A 419 -10.51 19.93 2.55
C THR A 419 -10.89 21.24 1.88
N ARG A 420 -11.70 21.17 0.83
CA ARG A 420 -12.21 22.35 0.11
C ARG A 420 -13.57 22.07 -0.51
N THR A 421 -14.43 23.06 -0.52
CA THR A 421 -15.68 23.00 -1.29
C THR A 421 -15.36 23.15 -2.77
N VAL A 422 -15.79 22.19 -3.58
CA VAL A 422 -15.61 22.16 -5.04
C VAL A 422 -16.86 22.68 -5.74
N PHE A 423 -18.01 22.20 -5.31
CA PHE A 423 -19.34 22.62 -5.76
C PHE A 423 -20.34 22.50 -4.60
N ASP A 424 -21.52 23.07 -4.77
CA ASP A 424 -22.52 23.07 -3.70
C ASP A 424 -23.23 21.71 -3.55
N ALA A 425 -23.98 21.58 -2.44
CA ALA A 425 -24.71 20.35 -2.15
C ALA A 425 -25.87 20.06 -3.12
N ALA A 426 -26.36 21.06 -3.85
CA ALA A 426 -27.40 20.86 -4.87
C ALA A 426 -26.80 20.20 -6.10
N THR A 427 -25.67 20.70 -6.58
CA THR A 427 -24.87 20.10 -7.66
C THR A 427 -24.49 18.65 -7.32
N ALA A 428 -23.96 18.42 -6.11
CA ALA A 428 -23.61 17.08 -5.65
C ALA A 428 -24.80 16.11 -5.66
N ARG A 429 -25.98 16.56 -5.22
CA ARG A 429 -27.19 15.75 -5.20
C ARG A 429 -27.63 15.36 -6.61
N VAL A 430 -27.56 16.28 -7.57
CA VAL A 430 -27.90 16.00 -8.96
C VAL A 430 -26.92 15.01 -9.57
N LEU A 431 -25.62 15.22 -9.39
CA LEU A 431 -24.59 14.29 -9.87
C LEU A 431 -24.76 12.89 -9.27
N ARG A 432 -25.03 12.78 -7.95
CA ARG A 432 -25.35 11.50 -7.31
C ARG A 432 -26.54 10.80 -7.97
N SER A 433 -27.64 11.54 -8.20
CA SER A 433 -28.82 11.00 -8.87
C SER A 433 -28.52 10.50 -10.29
N MET A 434 -27.69 11.24 -11.05
CA MET A 434 -27.28 10.81 -12.39
C MET A 434 -26.36 9.58 -12.34
N LEU A 435 -25.45 9.49 -11.36
CA LEU A 435 -24.57 8.34 -11.22
C LEU A 435 -25.30 7.11 -10.65
N ALA A 436 -26.35 7.29 -9.85
CA ALA A 436 -27.23 6.20 -9.46
C ALA A 436 -27.98 5.62 -10.67
N SER A 437 -28.47 6.47 -11.60
CA SER A 437 -29.13 5.99 -12.82
C SER A 437 -28.17 5.25 -13.78
N VAL A 438 -26.88 5.56 -13.77
CA VAL A 438 -25.87 4.76 -14.51
C VAL A 438 -25.89 3.29 -14.06
N VAL A 439 -26.12 3.04 -12.77
CA VAL A 439 -26.18 1.68 -12.21
C VAL A 439 -27.57 1.06 -12.39
N SER A 440 -28.65 1.81 -12.13
CA SER A 440 -30.01 1.27 -12.19
C SER A 440 -30.56 1.12 -13.61
N GLU A 441 -30.16 1.98 -14.54
CA GLU A 441 -30.76 2.10 -15.88
C GLU A 441 -29.73 2.08 -17.03
N GLY A 442 -28.45 2.33 -16.70
CA GLY A 442 -27.37 2.50 -17.66
C GLY A 442 -26.44 1.31 -17.80
N ILE A 443 -25.28 1.59 -18.41
CA ILE A 443 -24.25 0.58 -18.70
C ILE A 443 -23.48 0.09 -17.45
N GLY A 444 -23.76 0.65 -16.29
CA GLY A 444 -23.14 0.28 -15.01
C GLY A 444 -23.92 -0.78 -14.23
N SER A 445 -24.92 -1.45 -14.80
CA SER A 445 -25.85 -2.34 -14.10
C SER A 445 -25.18 -3.52 -13.37
N GLU A 446 -24.02 -3.99 -13.81
CA GLU A 446 -23.26 -5.02 -13.09
C GLU A 446 -22.71 -4.55 -11.73
N ALA A 447 -22.71 -3.24 -11.46
CA ALA A 447 -22.34 -2.68 -10.15
C ALA A 447 -23.50 -2.68 -9.15
N GLN A 448 -24.70 -3.14 -9.54
CA GLN A 448 -25.84 -3.20 -8.64
C GLN A 448 -25.56 -4.15 -7.48
N PRO A 449 -25.60 -3.65 -6.21
CA PRO A 449 -25.41 -4.50 -5.04
C PRO A 449 -26.59 -5.46 -4.86
N LYS A 450 -26.36 -6.58 -4.14
CA LYS A 450 -27.46 -7.47 -3.70
C LYS A 450 -28.36 -6.79 -2.68
N THR A 451 -27.79 -5.90 -1.86
CA THR A 451 -28.50 -5.15 -0.82
C THR A 451 -28.21 -3.67 -0.97
N GLY A 452 -29.24 -2.84 -0.90
CA GLY A 452 -29.11 -1.38 -1.06
C GLY A 452 -28.96 -0.95 -2.50
N THR A 453 -28.48 0.26 -2.69
CA THR A 453 -28.34 0.94 -3.99
C THR A 453 -26.89 1.39 -4.17
N ALA A 454 -26.45 1.57 -5.40
CA ALA A 454 -25.14 2.13 -5.71
C ALA A 454 -25.25 3.18 -6.82
N GLY A 455 -24.27 4.06 -6.85
CA GLY A 455 -24.07 5.00 -7.95
C GLY A 455 -22.60 4.98 -8.39
N GLY A 456 -22.35 5.21 -9.68
CA GLY A 456 -20.98 5.19 -10.17
C GLY A 456 -20.84 5.35 -11.66
N LYS A 457 -19.61 5.21 -12.15
CA LYS A 457 -19.28 5.35 -13.56
C LYS A 457 -18.31 4.27 -14.01
N THR A 458 -18.62 3.63 -15.13
CA THR A 458 -17.71 2.75 -15.87
C THR A 458 -16.69 3.56 -16.66
N GLY A 459 -15.52 2.99 -16.90
CA GLY A 459 -14.52 3.53 -17.80
C GLY A 459 -13.80 2.45 -18.56
N THR A 460 -13.51 2.72 -19.83
CA THR A 460 -12.56 1.95 -20.62
C THR A 460 -11.59 2.93 -21.25
N ALA A 461 -10.32 2.71 -21.08
CA ALA A 461 -9.28 3.60 -21.60
C ALA A 461 -8.23 2.81 -22.38
N GLN A 462 -7.82 3.38 -23.50
CA GLN A 462 -6.70 2.91 -24.29
C GLN A 462 -5.40 3.14 -23.52
N THR A 463 -4.47 2.19 -23.59
CA THR A 463 -3.18 2.31 -22.93
C THR A 463 -2.04 2.61 -23.89
N GLY A 464 -2.26 2.39 -25.18
CA GLY A 464 -1.19 2.41 -26.19
C GLY A 464 -0.20 1.25 -26.06
N GLN A 465 -0.50 0.27 -25.19
CA GLN A 465 0.28 -0.96 -25.05
C GLN A 465 -0.44 -2.10 -25.77
N TYR A 466 0.33 -3.01 -26.35
CA TYR A 466 -0.19 -4.11 -27.14
C TYR A 466 0.37 -5.42 -26.61
N ASP A 467 -0.40 -6.49 -26.74
CA ASP A 467 0.06 -7.84 -26.46
C ASP A 467 0.97 -8.37 -27.59
N GLU A 468 1.41 -9.62 -27.47
CA GLU A 468 2.24 -10.30 -28.47
C GLU A 468 1.53 -10.55 -29.81
N ASN A 469 0.20 -10.49 -29.85
CA ASN A 469 -0.63 -10.63 -31.05
C ASN A 469 -0.95 -9.28 -31.70
N GLY A 470 -0.52 -8.16 -31.10
CA GLY A 470 -0.82 -6.81 -31.57
C GLY A 470 -2.22 -6.32 -31.17
N GLU A 471 -2.88 -6.95 -30.19
CA GLU A 471 -4.15 -6.48 -29.65
C GLU A 471 -3.88 -5.47 -28.53
N GLU A 472 -4.61 -4.34 -28.53
CA GLU A 472 -4.41 -3.27 -27.56
C GLU A 472 -4.89 -3.68 -26.18
N LEU A 473 -4.02 -3.49 -25.18
CA LEU A 473 -4.34 -3.66 -23.78
C LEU A 473 -5.09 -2.42 -23.24
N LEU A 474 -6.16 -2.65 -22.51
CA LEU A 474 -7.05 -1.59 -22.04
C LEU A 474 -7.07 -1.51 -20.52
N ASN A 475 -7.39 -0.32 -20.00
CA ASN A 475 -7.73 -0.12 -18.61
C ASN A 475 -9.25 -0.15 -18.44
N TYR A 476 -9.74 -0.99 -17.53
CA TYR A 476 -11.16 -1.10 -17.23
C TYR A 476 -11.44 -0.58 -15.82
N TRP A 477 -12.25 0.44 -15.72
CA TRP A 477 -12.59 1.13 -14.49
C TRP A 477 -14.05 0.93 -14.08
N PHE A 478 -14.27 0.89 -12.79
CA PHE A 478 -15.51 1.30 -12.18
C PHE A 478 -15.19 2.09 -10.90
N SER A 479 -15.79 3.27 -10.77
CA SER A 479 -15.71 4.05 -9.55
C SER A 479 -17.09 4.53 -9.15
N GLY A 480 -17.41 4.41 -7.87
CA GLY A 480 -18.75 4.70 -7.39
C GLY A 480 -18.81 4.88 -5.87
N PHE A 481 -20.03 4.99 -5.37
CA PHE A 481 -20.34 5.15 -3.95
C PHE A 481 -21.46 4.19 -3.53
N TYR A 482 -21.46 3.84 -2.26
CA TYR A 482 -22.39 2.90 -1.64
C TYR A 482 -22.71 3.31 -0.19
N PRO A 483 -23.99 3.22 0.27
CA PRO A 483 -25.21 3.14 -0.56
C PRO A 483 -25.42 4.42 -1.39
N ALA A 484 -26.25 4.39 -2.44
CA ALA A 484 -26.51 5.61 -3.24
C ALA A 484 -27.43 6.59 -2.54
N ASP A 485 -28.37 6.08 -1.73
CA ASP A 485 -29.36 6.91 -1.04
C ASP A 485 -28.75 7.69 0.13
N ASP A 486 -27.84 7.05 0.88
CA ASP A 486 -27.08 7.64 1.97
C ASP A 486 -25.62 7.19 1.87
N PRO A 487 -24.81 7.83 1.03
CA PRO A 487 -23.45 7.39 0.75
C PRO A 487 -22.57 7.37 2.01
N ARG A 488 -21.88 6.26 2.21
CA ARG A 488 -20.93 6.06 3.31
C ARG A 488 -19.52 5.74 2.82
N TYR A 489 -19.44 5.06 1.69
CA TYR A 489 -18.17 4.60 1.11
C TYR A 489 -18.05 4.99 -0.34
N THR A 490 -16.83 5.28 -0.75
CA THR A 490 -16.48 5.37 -2.16
C THR A 490 -15.49 4.27 -2.50
N ILE A 491 -15.69 3.64 -3.64
CA ILE A 491 -14.96 2.46 -4.07
C ILE A 491 -14.50 2.67 -5.51
N THR A 492 -13.22 2.41 -5.77
CA THR A 492 -12.68 2.40 -7.13
C THR A 492 -12.05 1.05 -7.41
N VAL A 493 -12.41 0.45 -8.53
CA VAL A 493 -11.82 -0.76 -9.08
C VAL A 493 -11.20 -0.42 -10.42
N LEU A 494 -9.93 -0.78 -10.59
CA LEU A 494 -9.20 -0.70 -11.85
C LEU A 494 -8.65 -2.07 -12.20
N GLN A 495 -8.84 -2.50 -13.44
CA GLN A 495 -8.06 -3.56 -14.08
C GLN A 495 -7.17 -2.91 -15.13
N ASP A 496 -5.85 -3.02 -14.99
CA ASP A 496 -4.91 -2.28 -15.83
C ASP A 496 -4.20 -3.16 -16.85
N GLY A 497 -4.16 -2.70 -18.08
CA GLY A 497 -3.38 -3.30 -19.15
C GLY A 497 -3.76 -4.76 -19.42
N ILE A 498 -5.05 -5.04 -19.63
CA ILE A 498 -5.58 -6.36 -19.99
C ILE A 498 -6.41 -6.29 -21.26
N LEU A 499 -6.55 -7.38 -22.00
CA LEU A 499 -7.36 -7.45 -23.20
C LEU A 499 -8.86 -7.33 -22.87
N LYS A 500 -9.34 -8.24 -22.05
CA LYS A 500 -10.74 -8.30 -21.62
C LYS A 500 -10.83 -8.94 -20.23
N PRO A 501 -11.55 -8.32 -19.28
CA PRO A 501 -11.75 -8.92 -17.96
C PRO A 501 -12.73 -10.10 -18.04
N GLU A 502 -12.46 -11.16 -17.28
CA GLU A 502 -13.43 -12.25 -17.06
C GLU A 502 -14.58 -11.78 -16.16
N THR A 503 -14.25 -11.01 -15.12
CA THR A 503 -15.22 -10.33 -14.26
C THR A 503 -15.01 -8.84 -14.41
N SER A 504 -16.08 -8.10 -14.74
CA SER A 504 -15.96 -6.66 -14.95
C SER A 504 -15.62 -5.91 -13.66
N SER A 505 -14.99 -4.71 -13.80
CA SER A 505 -14.71 -3.84 -12.65
C SER A 505 -15.99 -3.42 -11.92
N ALA A 506 -17.11 -3.33 -12.61
CA ALA A 506 -18.43 -3.07 -12.03
C ALA A 506 -18.93 -4.25 -11.17
N ALA A 507 -18.77 -5.48 -11.64
CA ALA A 507 -19.13 -6.67 -10.88
C ALA A 507 -18.22 -6.87 -9.65
N ILE A 508 -16.93 -6.53 -9.75
CA ILE A 508 -16.01 -6.54 -8.60
C ILE A 508 -16.43 -5.47 -7.57
N PHE A 509 -16.80 -4.28 -8.02
CA PHE A 509 -17.35 -3.24 -7.15
C PHE A 509 -18.57 -3.75 -6.37
N ALA A 510 -19.56 -4.39 -7.05
CA ALA A 510 -20.73 -4.97 -6.38
C ALA A 510 -20.34 -5.98 -5.29
N LYS A 511 -19.30 -6.81 -5.53
CA LYS A 511 -18.80 -7.75 -4.51
C LYS A 511 -18.13 -7.03 -3.33
N VAL A 512 -17.46 -5.90 -3.54
CA VAL A 512 -16.91 -5.08 -2.45
C VAL A 512 -18.04 -4.50 -1.59
N THR A 513 -19.15 -4.08 -2.19
CA THR A 513 -20.31 -3.60 -1.41
C THR A 513 -20.93 -4.70 -0.55
N GLU A 514 -20.90 -5.97 -1.01
CA GLU A 514 -21.34 -7.11 -0.20
C GLU A 514 -20.42 -7.33 1.02
N ILE A 515 -19.10 -7.16 0.85
CA ILE A 515 -18.15 -7.20 1.96
C ILE A 515 -18.44 -6.08 2.96
N LEU A 516 -18.66 -4.85 2.49
CA LEU A 516 -18.97 -3.70 3.34
C LEU A 516 -20.27 -3.91 4.14
N ALA A 517 -21.31 -4.45 3.51
CA ALA A 517 -22.58 -4.72 4.19
C ALA A 517 -22.43 -5.72 5.34
N VAL A 518 -21.52 -6.69 5.25
CA VAL A 518 -21.21 -7.64 6.33
C VAL A 518 -20.30 -6.99 7.37
N TRP A 519 -19.30 -6.24 6.95
CA TRP A 519 -18.32 -5.59 7.83
C TRP A 519 -18.97 -4.54 8.75
N GLU A 520 -19.99 -3.81 8.30
CA GLU A 520 -20.72 -2.85 9.14
C GLU A 520 -21.50 -3.50 10.29
N ILE A 521 -21.81 -4.76 10.21
CA ILE A 521 -22.59 -5.50 11.22
C ILE A 521 -21.65 -6.13 12.27
N SER A 522 -20.38 -6.35 11.91
CA SER A 522 -19.37 -6.97 12.76
C SER A 522 -18.66 -5.98 13.68
#